data_1ab94ac5cef6e0a8aba0a1c02b38c76c
#
_entry.id   1ab94ac5cef6e0a8aba0a1c02b38c76c
#
_cell.length_a   1.000
_cell.length_b   1.000
_cell.length_c   1.000
_cell.angle_alpha   90.00
_cell.angle_beta   90.00
_cell.angle_gamma   90.00
#
_symmetry.space_group_name_H-M   'P 1'
#
loop_
_entity.id
_entity.type
_entity.pdbx_description
1 polymer ?
#
loop_
_entity_poly.entity_id
_entity_poly.type
_entity_poly.pdbx_seq_one_letter_code
_entity_poly.pdbx_strand_id
1 'polypeptide(L)'
;MNDNNIFNSSVELTLRVLLVLSHYNDLNIDQIAIIDFKTTYGRYFGNTEYNLHGDNEFGLQEYGLRRQKISNSIKEGVLQGIITYREFAKKGFLYYLSTDGKSIINNFPKEDLYFKEYNAALKNIKVPNIHEIKTFQDKLSQKMWGGVNNEQ
;
A
#
# COMPACT_ATOMS: atom_id res chain seq x y z
N MET A 1 22.68 -3.55 11.06
CA MET A 1 21.41 -2.91 10.70
C MET A 1 20.46 -3.99 10.21
N ASN A 2 19.28 -4.02 10.75
CA ASN A 2 18.31 -5.04 10.39
C ASN A 2 17.60 -4.63 9.10
N ASP A 3 17.71 -5.44 8.07
CA ASP A 3 17.13 -5.15 6.75
C ASP A 3 15.63 -4.94 6.81
N ASN A 4 14.95 -5.57 7.77
CA ASN A 4 13.50 -5.40 7.95
C ASN A 4 13.10 -3.97 8.31
N ASN A 5 14.00 -3.20 8.94
CA ASN A 5 13.72 -1.81 9.30
C ASN A 5 13.76 -0.89 8.08
N ILE A 6 14.52 -1.24 7.04
CA ILE A 6 14.60 -0.45 5.82
C ILE A 6 13.27 -0.47 5.10
N PHE A 7 12.63 -1.64 4.97
CA PHE A 7 11.37 -1.80 4.23
C PHE A 7 10.17 -1.16 4.92
N ASN A 8 10.26 -0.89 6.22
CA ASN A 8 9.17 -0.31 7.00
C ASN A 8 9.49 1.09 7.52
N SER A 9 10.62 1.69 7.07
CA SER A 9 10.94 3.07 7.43
C SER A 9 9.92 4.03 6.83
N SER A 10 9.80 5.23 7.40
CA SER A 10 8.89 6.25 6.88
C SER A 10 9.26 6.67 5.46
N VAL A 11 10.55 6.69 5.13
CA VAL A 11 11.04 6.99 3.77
C VAL A 11 10.58 5.91 2.80
N GLU A 12 10.74 4.66 3.18
CA GLU A 12 10.34 3.51 2.36
C GLU A 12 8.82 3.50 2.13
N LEU A 13 8.03 3.74 3.17
CA LEU A 13 6.58 3.81 3.05
C LEU A 13 6.16 4.95 2.14
N THR A 14 6.79 6.12 2.29
CA THR A 14 6.50 7.26 1.42
C THR A 14 6.80 6.93 -0.03
N LEU A 15 7.94 6.30 -0.31
CA LEU A 15 8.28 5.88 -1.66
C LEU A 15 7.22 4.93 -2.24
N ARG A 16 6.77 3.95 -1.47
CA ARG A 16 5.75 3.01 -1.92
C ARG A 16 4.43 3.71 -2.23
N VAL A 17 4.01 4.66 -1.37
CA VAL A 17 2.81 5.46 -1.62
C VAL A 17 2.94 6.24 -2.93
N LEU A 18 4.09 6.87 -3.15
CA LEU A 18 4.33 7.61 -4.38
C LEU A 18 4.29 6.69 -5.60
N LEU A 19 4.84 5.48 -5.49
CA LEU A 19 4.80 4.49 -6.58
C LEU A 19 3.37 4.07 -6.89
N VAL A 20 2.57 3.79 -5.86
CA VAL A 20 1.15 3.45 -6.05
C VAL A 20 0.44 4.59 -6.79
N LEU A 21 0.63 5.83 -6.35
CA LEU A 21 0.00 6.99 -6.97
C LEU A 21 0.57 7.33 -8.34
N SER A 22 1.76 6.83 -8.69
CA SER A 22 2.30 6.97 -10.04
C SER A 22 1.60 6.05 -11.05
N HIS A 23 1.06 4.94 -10.56
CA HIS A 23 0.32 3.98 -11.41
C HIS A 23 -1.18 4.25 -11.44
N TYR A 24 -1.74 4.77 -10.35
CA TYR A 24 -3.17 4.98 -10.20
C TYR A 24 -3.46 6.36 -9.62
N ASN A 25 -4.28 7.12 -10.28
CA ASN A 25 -4.69 8.45 -9.81
C ASN A 25 -6.01 8.38 -9.04
N ASP A 26 -6.19 9.34 -8.12
CA ASP A 26 -7.45 9.52 -7.40
C ASP A 26 -7.87 8.28 -6.59
N LEU A 27 -7.00 7.93 -5.65
CA LEU A 27 -7.23 6.82 -4.72
C LEU A 27 -7.50 7.35 -3.31
N ASN A 28 -8.39 6.69 -2.59
CA ASN A 28 -8.57 6.95 -1.17
C ASN A 28 -7.52 6.17 -0.34
N ILE A 29 -7.47 6.43 0.97
CA ILE A 29 -6.49 5.81 1.85
C ILE A 29 -6.61 4.29 1.85
N ASP A 30 -7.83 3.76 1.89
CA ASP A 30 -8.06 2.32 1.90
C ASP A 30 -7.58 1.67 0.62
N GLN A 31 -7.82 2.30 -0.52
CA GLN A 31 -7.32 1.78 -1.80
C GLN A 31 -5.80 1.73 -1.84
N ILE A 32 -5.16 2.81 -1.40
CA ILE A 32 -3.69 2.87 -1.35
C ILE A 32 -3.14 1.79 -0.42
N ALA A 33 -3.72 1.66 0.78
CA ALA A 33 -3.26 0.68 1.76
C ALA A 33 -3.43 -0.76 1.27
N ILE A 34 -4.57 -1.07 0.64
CA ILE A 34 -4.83 -2.41 0.12
C ILE A 34 -3.90 -2.72 -1.06
N ILE A 35 -3.71 -1.76 -1.96
CA ILE A 35 -2.79 -1.95 -3.10
C ILE A 35 -1.38 -2.20 -2.59
N ASP A 36 -0.90 -1.39 -1.66
CA ASP A 36 0.43 -1.59 -1.07
C ASP A 36 0.54 -2.94 -0.36
N PHE A 37 -0.46 -3.29 0.42
CA PHE A 37 -0.48 -4.56 1.15
C PHE A 37 -0.44 -5.75 0.19
N LYS A 38 -1.28 -5.75 -0.84
CA LYS A 38 -1.30 -6.81 -1.85
C LYS A 38 -0.01 -6.88 -2.65
N THR A 39 0.62 -5.74 -2.90
CA THR A 39 1.87 -5.68 -3.63
C THR A 39 3.01 -6.30 -2.82
N THR A 40 3.07 -5.98 -1.52
CA THR A 40 4.13 -6.48 -0.65
C THR A 40 3.91 -7.95 -0.24
N TYR A 41 2.67 -8.37 -0.15
CA TYR A 41 2.30 -9.74 0.22
C TYR A 41 1.52 -10.44 -0.91
N GLY A 42 1.89 -10.13 -2.16
CA GLY A 42 1.17 -10.59 -3.34
C GLY A 42 1.00 -12.10 -3.43
N ARG A 43 1.93 -12.86 -2.86
CA ARG A 43 1.86 -14.32 -2.83
C ARG A 43 0.60 -14.84 -2.14
N TYR A 44 0.18 -14.18 -1.03
CA TYR A 44 -1.01 -14.58 -0.32
C TYR A 44 -2.29 -14.33 -1.11
N PHE A 45 -2.23 -13.49 -2.12
CA PHE A 45 -3.38 -13.10 -2.93
C PHE A 45 -3.26 -13.60 -4.38
N GLY A 46 -2.24 -14.41 -4.68
CA GLY A 46 -2.04 -14.96 -6.01
C GLY A 46 -1.59 -13.95 -7.07
N ASN A 47 -1.10 -12.79 -6.67
CA ASN A 47 -0.71 -11.72 -7.59
C ASN A 47 0.76 -11.80 -8.02
N THR A 48 1.61 -12.42 -7.21
CA THR A 48 3.03 -12.62 -7.50
C THR A 48 3.45 -14.02 -7.04
N GLU A 49 4.58 -14.52 -7.55
CA GLU A 49 5.11 -15.82 -7.16
C GLU A 49 5.70 -15.80 -5.74
N TYR A 50 6.12 -14.64 -5.27
CA TYR A 50 6.76 -14.48 -3.96
C TYR A 50 6.39 -13.12 -3.37
N ASN A 51 6.53 -13.00 -2.05
CA ASN A 51 6.33 -11.74 -1.35
C ASN A 51 7.61 -10.92 -1.36
N LEU A 52 7.49 -9.61 -1.60
CA LEU A 52 8.65 -8.72 -1.60
C LEU A 52 9.31 -8.60 -0.22
N HIS A 53 8.54 -8.77 0.86
CA HIS A 53 9.03 -8.74 2.23
C HIS A 53 9.24 -10.15 2.81
N GLY A 54 9.27 -11.18 1.95
CA GLY A 54 9.41 -12.57 2.37
C GLY A 54 8.08 -13.18 2.81
N ASP A 55 8.09 -14.49 3.02
CA ASP A 55 6.91 -15.19 3.52
C ASP A 55 6.77 -14.97 5.01
N ASN A 56 5.71 -14.27 5.39
CA ASN A 56 5.41 -13.99 6.78
C ASN A 56 3.92 -14.22 7.02
N GLU A 57 3.60 -15.24 7.81
CA GLU A 57 2.20 -15.54 8.14
C GLU A 57 1.50 -14.43 8.92
N PHE A 58 2.28 -13.55 9.57
CA PHE A 58 1.74 -12.40 10.29
C PHE A 58 1.45 -11.21 9.37
N GLY A 59 1.82 -11.28 8.08
CA GLY A 59 1.62 -10.18 7.14
C GLY A 59 0.17 -9.74 7.05
N LEU A 60 -0.76 -10.68 7.04
CA LEU A 60 -2.18 -10.37 6.96
C LEU A 60 -2.71 -9.70 8.23
N GLN A 61 -2.08 -9.96 9.37
CA GLN A 61 -2.47 -9.37 10.66
C GLN A 61 -1.94 -7.95 10.84
N GLU A 62 -0.96 -7.56 10.05
CA GLU A 62 -0.33 -6.25 10.12
C GLU A 62 -1.09 -5.15 9.37
N TYR A 63 -2.15 -5.50 8.64
CA TYR A 63 -2.83 -4.56 7.76
C TYR A 63 -3.27 -3.28 8.48
N GLY A 64 -3.93 -3.42 9.64
CA GLY A 64 -4.43 -2.27 10.38
C GLY A 64 -3.33 -1.30 10.79
N LEU A 65 -2.22 -1.84 11.28
CA LEU A 65 -1.07 -1.03 11.67
C LEU A 65 -0.41 -0.38 10.45
N ARG A 66 -0.29 -1.12 9.37
CA ARG A 66 0.27 -0.61 8.11
C ARG A 66 -0.60 0.50 7.53
N ARG A 67 -1.92 0.32 7.55
CA ARG A 67 -2.86 1.33 7.08
C ARG A 67 -2.67 2.65 7.84
N GLN A 68 -2.47 2.58 9.15
CA GLN A 68 -2.21 3.77 9.96
C GLN A 68 -0.92 4.47 9.54
N LYS A 69 0.14 3.70 9.33
CA LYS A 69 1.43 4.24 8.87
C LYS A 69 1.33 4.87 7.49
N ILE A 70 0.59 4.23 6.58
CA ILE A 70 0.34 4.77 5.24
C ILE A 70 -0.46 6.06 5.31
N SER A 71 -1.50 6.10 6.14
CA SER A 71 -2.28 7.32 6.35
C SER A 71 -1.38 8.46 6.81
N ASN A 72 -0.47 8.20 7.76
CA ASN A 72 0.48 9.20 8.23
C ASN A 72 1.44 9.64 7.13
N SER A 73 1.92 8.71 6.30
CA SER A 73 2.79 9.03 5.16
C SER A 73 2.08 9.90 4.13
N ILE A 74 0.80 9.64 3.86
CA ILE A 74 0.01 10.46 2.94
C ILE A 74 -0.14 11.88 3.49
N LYS A 75 -0.47 12.02 4.77
CA LYS A 75 -0.59 13.34 5.41
C LYS A 75 0.72 14.11 5.35
N GLU A 76 1.82 13.44 5.64
CA GLU A 76 3.15 14.05 5.54
C GLU A 76 3.47 14.46 4.10
N GLY A 77 3.14 13.61 3.13
CA GLY A 77 3.32 13.91 1.71
C GLY A 77 2.51 15.12 1.27
N VAL A 78 1.30 15.29 1.79
CA VAL A 78 0.48 16.48 1.53
C VAL A 78 1.13 17.73 2.12
N LEU A 79 1.61 17.64 3.36
CA LEU A 79 2.29 18.76 4.02
C LEU A 79 3.56 19.18 3.29
N GLN A 80 4.29 18.22 2.73
CA GLN A 80 5.51 18.48 1.97
C GLN A 80 5.26 18.87 0.51
N GLY A 81 4.01 18.86 0.06
CA GLY A 81 3.64 19.25 -1.29
C GLY A 81 3.94 18.22 -2.37
N ILE A 82 4.22 16.97 -2.02
CA ILE A 82 4.47 15.90 -2.99
C ILE A 82 3.21 15.08 -3.31
N ILE A 83 2.22 15.12 -2.43
CA ILE A 83 0.91 14.51 -2.64
C ILE A 83 -0.13 15.62 -2.52
N THR A 84 -1.14 15.56 -3.37
CA THR A 84 -2.27 16.48 -3.30
C THR A 84 -3.57 15.67 -3.29
N TYR A 85 -4.70 16.34 -3.10
CA TYR A 85 -5.98 15.65 -2.98
C TYR A 85 -7.11 16.49 -3.56
N ARG A 86 -8.20 15.79 -3.89
CA ARG A 86 -9.47 16.41 -4.26
C ARG A 86 -10.56 15.81 -3.41
N GLU A 87 -11.52 16.63 -3.05
CA GLU A 87 -12.69 16.18 -2.31
C GLU A 87 -13.84 15.92 -3.28
N PHE A 88 -14.43 14.73 -3.18
CA PHE A 88 -15.60 14.34 -3.94
C PHE A 88 -16.76 14.10 -2.99
N ALA A 89 -17.94 14.66 -3.30
CA ALA A 89 -19.10 14.67 -2.40
C ALA A 89 -19.51 13.29 -1.88
N LYS A 90 -19.34 12.24 -2.69
CA LYS A 90 -19.74 10.88 -2.31
C LYS A 90 -18.58 9.94 -2.02
N LYS A 91 -17.36 10.33 -2.38
CA LYS A 91 -16.18 9.47 -2.27
C LYS A 91 -15.16 9.94 -1.23
N GLY A 92 -15.35 11.13 -0.68
CA GLY A 92 -14.40 11.74 0.24
C GLY A 92 -13.15 12.26 -0.46
N PHE A 93 -12.02 12.17 0.23
CA PHE A 93 -10.75 12.66 -0.31
C PHE A 93 -10.08 11.57 -1.17
N LEU A 94 -9.71 11.95 -2.38
CA LEU A 94 -8.93 11.11 -3.29
C LEU A 94 -7.57 11.78 -3.52
N TYR A 95 -6.51 11.00 -3.44
CA TYR A 95 -5.14 11.48 -3.47
C TYR A 95 -4.48 11.21 -4.81
N TYR A 96 -3.56 12.08 -5.19
CA TYR A 96 -2.78 11.95 -6.42
C TYR A 96 -1.44 12.68 -6.26
N LEU A 97 -0.49 12.39 -7.15
CA LEU A 97 0.82 13.02 -7.08
C LEU A 97 0.74 14.47 -7.56
N SER A 98 1.40 15.36 -6.82
CA SER A 98 1.69 16.70 -7.30
C SER A 98 2.78 16.65 -8.38
N THR A 99 3.05 17.80 -9.00
CA THR A 99 4.18 17.91 -9.93
C THR A 99 5.49 17.52 -9.27
N ASP A 100 5.71 17.96 -8.02
CA ASP A 100 6.91 17.60 -7.26
C ASP A 100 6.98 16.11 -6.97
N GLY A 101 5.85 15.49 -6.61
CA GLY A 101 5.80 14.05 -6.40
C GLY A 101 6.12 13.24 -7.65
N LYS A 102 5.62 13.67 -8.80
CA LYS A 102 5.94 13.06 -10.09
C LYS A 102 7.43 13.19 -10.40
N SER A 103 8.01 14.33 -10.11
CA SER A 103 9.44 14.59 -10.32
C SER A 103 10.29 13.64 -9.49
N ILE A 104 9.93 13.41 -8.22
CA ILE A 104 10.65 12.48 -7.35
C ILE A 104 10.66 11.08 -7.96
N ILE A 105 9.51 10.59 -8.41
CA ILE A 105 9.41 9.26 -9.01
C ILE A 105 10.19 9.16 -10.32
N ASN A 106 10.10 10.19 -11.17
CA ASN A 106 10.80 10.20 -12.45
C ASN A 106 12.32 10.22 -12.29
N ASN A 107 12.82 10.84 -11.21
CA ASN A 107 14.24 10.96 -10.92
C ASN A 107 14.78 9.87 -10.00
N PHE A 108 13.91 8.97 -9.52
CA PHE A 108 14.35 7.89 -8.66
C PHE A 108 15.18 6.87 -9.45
N PRO A 109 16.28 6.34 -8.87
CA PRO A 109 17.12 5.38 -9.57
C PRO A 109 16.35 4.12 -9.97
N LYS A 110 16.18 3.91 -11.25
CA LYS A 110 15.41 2.77 -11.78
C LYS A 110 16.16 1.45 -11.69
N GLU A 111 17.45 1.49 -11.42
CA GLU A 111 18.30 0.32 -11.22
C GLU A 111 18.15 -0.28 -9.83
N ASP A 112 17.55 0.46 -8.89
CA ASP A 112 17.30 -0.06 -7.55
C ASP A 112 16.42 -1.31 -7.63
N LEU A 113 16.91 -2.41 -7.07
CA LEU A 113 16.24 -3.71 -7.18
C LEU A 113 14.85 -3.70 -6.54
N TYR A 114 14.73 -3.09 -5.36
CA TYR A 114 13.44 -3.00 -4.67
C TYR A 114 12.43 -2.19 -5.48
N PHE A 115 12.87 -1.07 -6.04
CA PHE A 115 12.03 -0.25 -6.91
C PHE A 115 11.50 -1.07 -8.10
N LYS A 116 12.38 -1.82 -8.77
CA LYS A 116 11.99 -2.66 -9.91
C LYS A 116 10.99 -3.74 -9.51
N GLU A 117 11.24 -4.43 -8.42
CA GLU A 117 10.37 -5.51 -7.95
C GLU A 117 9.00 -4.99 -7.53
N TYR A 118 8.97 -3.88 -6.78
CA TYR A 118 7.72 -3.27 -6.35
C TYR A 118 6.91 -2.79 -7.55
N ASN A 119 7.55 -2.09 -8.47
CA ASN A 119 6.91 -1.60 -9.69
C ASN A 119 6.33 -2.72 -10.53
N ALA A 120 7.08 -3.82 -10.70
CA ALA A 120 6.60 -4.99 -11.44
C ALA A 120 5.39 -5.64 -10.77
N ALA A 121 5.42 -5.76 -9.45
CA ALA A 121 4.30 -6.33 -8.69
C ALA A 121 3.05 -5.45 -8.77
N LEU A 122 3.21 -4.13 -8.74
CA LEU A 122 2.08 -3.19 -8.87
C LEU A 122 1.26 -3.39 -10.14
N LYS A 123 1.89 -3.76 -11.24
CA LYS A 123 1.21 -3.93 -12.52
C LYS A 123 0.13 -5.00 -12.49
N ASN A 124 0.19 -5.93 -11.55
CA ASN A 124 -0.76 -7.03 -11.42
C ASN A 124 -1.90 -6.73 -10.44
N ILE A 125 -1.89 -5.56 -9.81
CA ILE A 125 -2.86 -5.21 -8.78
C ILE A 125 -3.97 -4.38 -9.39
N LYS A 126 -5.21 -4.77 -9.14
CA LYS A 126 -6.38 -3.97 -9.52
C LYS A 126 -6.74 -3.02 -8.38
N VAL A 127 -7.20 -1.82 -8.75
CA VAL A 127 -7.73 -0.87 -7.78
C VAL A 127 -9.03 -1.44 -7.21
N PRO A 128 -9.11 -1.67 -5.89
CA PRO A 128 -10.35 -2.21 -5.31
C PRO A 128 -11.45 -1.15 -5.28
N ASN A 129 -12.67 -1.56 -5.59
CA ASN A 129 -13.85 -0.72 -5.39
C ASN A 129 -14.31 -0.79 -3.93
N ILE A 130 -15.35 -0.04 -3.58
CA ILE A 130 -15.86 0.03 -2.20
C ILE A 130 -16.25 -1.36 -1.67
N HIS A 131 -16.92 -2.15 -2.49
CA HIS A 131 -17.33 -3.50 -2.12
C HIS A 131 -16.11 -4.41 -1.87
N GLU A 132 -15.12 -4.33 -2.74
CA GLU A 132 -13.89 -5.12 -2.61
C GLU A 132 -13.08 -4.71 -1.38
N ILE A 133 -13.04 -3.43 -1.05
CA ILE A 133 -12.41 -2.93 0.18
C ILE A 133 -13.05 -3.57 1.39
N LYS A 134 -14.38 -3.55 1.45
CA LYS A 134 -15.13 -4.14 2.57
C LYS A 134 -14.88 -5.64 2.66
N THR A 135 -14.94 -6.34 1.53
CA THR A 135 -14.68 -7.77 1.47
C THR A 135 -13.28 -8.12 1.98
N PHE A 136 -12.27 -7.34 1.57
CA PHE A 136 -10.90 -7.53 2.02
C PHE A 136 -10.78 -7.36 3.54
N GLN A 137 -11.37 -6.30 4.07
CA GLN A 137 -11.33 -6.01 5.51
C GLN A 137 -12.07 -7.09 6.30
N ASP A 138 -13.20 -7.58 5.80
CA ASP A 138 -13.97 -8.65 6.44
C ASP A 138 -13.17 -9.95 6.45
N LYS A 139 -12.48 -10.28 5.37
CA LYS A 139 -11.63 -11.48 5.32
C LYS A 139 -10.49 -11.42 6.32
N LEU A 140 -9.85 -10.27 6.48
CA LEU A 140 -8.80 -10.10 7.47
C LEU A 140 -9.36 -10.27 8.89
N SER A 141 -10.52 -9.68 9.15
CA SER A 141 -11.20 -9.80 10.43
C SER A 141 -11.53 -11.26 10.74
N GLN A 142 -12.06 -12.01 9.77
CA GLN A 142 -12.36 -13.43 9.94
C GLN A 142 -11.10 -14.24 10.21
N LYS A 143 -10.00 -13.96 9.53
CA LYS A 143 -8.72 -14.65 9.78
C LYS A 143 -8.19 -14.39 11.17
N MET A 144 -8.34 -13.16 11.67
CA MET A 144 -7.88 -12.81 13.01
C MET A 144 -8.74 -13.47 14.11
N TRP A 145 -10.05 -13.59 13.90
CA TRP A 145 -11.00 -14.09 14.89
C TRP A 145 -11.47 -15.51 14.63
N GLY A 146 -11.30 -16.01 13.38
CA GLY A 146 -11.75 -17.34 12.99
C GLY A 146 -11.10 -18.47 13.78
N GLY A 147 -9.83 -18.33 14.16
CA GLY A 147 -9.11 -19.30 14.97
C GLY A 147 -9.69 -19.43 16.37
N VAL A 148 -10.18 -18.33 16.94
CA VAL A 148 -10.81 -18.33 18.27
C VAL A 148 -12.17 -19.03 18.23
N ASN A 149 -12.93 -18.79 17.18
CA ASN A 149 -14.25 -19.40 17.02
C ASN A 149 -14.20 -20.90 16.74
N ASN A 150 -13.13 -21.36 16.09
CA ASN A 150 -12.97 -22.79 15.77
C ASN A 150 -12.50 -23.62 16.96
N GLU A 151 -12.06 -23.01 18.05
CA GLU A 151 -11.67 -23.70 19.27
C GLU A 151 -12.85 -23.99 20.21
N GLN A 152 -14.01 -23.52 19.85
CA GLN A 152 -15.22 -23.78 20.58
C GLN A 152 -15.93 -25.03 19.97
#